data_2dc64e7828f11db737169dd07029c75e
#
_entry.id   2dc64e7828f11db737169dd07029c75e
#
_cell.length_a   1.000
_cell.length_b   1.000
_cell.length_c   1.000
_cell.angle_alpha   90.00
_cell.angle_beta   90.00
_cell.angle_gamma   90.00
#
_symmetry.space_group_name_H-M   'P 1'
#
loop_
_entity.id
_entity.type
_entity.pdbx_description
1 polymer ?
#
loop_
_entity_poly.entity_id
_entity_poly.type
_entity_poly.pdbx_seq_one_letter_code
_entity_poly.pdbx_strand_id
1 'polypeptide(L)'
;GVGIEYDQAGDPIAVAFQLNVNGPLGYRLPCRTDKVLTVLQRQHKAGKIERRYTTKEHAQRVAWRIVKDWLEAQLAIIQSEMVEVTEVFMPYQLMANNQTMYEVMQHKLLTGPVEA
;
A
#
# COMPACT_ATOMS: atom_id res chain seq x y z
N GLY A 1 -9.08 -6.51 13.34
CA GLY A 1 -9.19 -7.45 12.25
C GLY A 1 -8.49 -6.97 10.99
N VAL A 2 -8.35 -7.88 10.07
CA VAL A 2 -7.74 -7.64 8.77
C VAL A 2 -8.78 -7.87 7.70
N GLY A 3 -8.89 -6.96 6.74
CA GLY A 3 -9.81 -7.09 5.62
C GLY A 3 -9.14 -6.70 4.31
N ILE A 4 -9.67 -7.19 3.22
CA ILE A 4 -9.25 -6.82 1.88
C ILE A 4 -10.31 -5.90 1.30
N GLU A 5 -9.91 -4.77 0.76
CA GLU A 5 -10.81 -3.84 0.07
C GLU A 5 -10.77 -4.11 -1.42
N TYR A 6 -11.93 -4.02 -2.06
CA TYR A 6 -12.10 -4.31 -3.48
C TYR A 6 -12.65 -3.09 -4.21
N ASP A 7 -12.31 -2.93 -5.49
CA ASP A 7 -12.92 -1.93 -6.34
C ASP A 7 -14.28 -2.41 -6.87
N GLN A 8 -14.92 -1.59 -7.70
CA GLN A 8 -16.23 -1.91 -8.28
C GLN A 8 -16.19 -3.13 -9.21
N ALA A 9 -15.04 -3.41 -9.79
CA ALA A 9 -14.86 -4.59 -10.65
C ALA A 9 -14.58 -5.87 -9.86
N GLY A 10 -14.46 -5.77 -8.52
CA GLY A 10 -14.18 -6.92 -7.66
C GLY A 10 -12.70 -7.22 -7.51
N ASP A 11 -11.82 -6.35 -7.98
CA ASP A 11 -10.38 -6.55 -7.85
C ASP A 11 -9.88 -6.02 -6.51
N PRO A 12 -8.98 -6.75 -5.82
CA PRO A 12 -8.42 -6.27 -4.57
C PRO A 12 -7.51 -5.06 -4.80
N ILE A 13 -7.69 -4.01 -3.97
CA ILE A 13 -6.95 -2.75 -4.10
C ILE A 13 -6.21 -2.35 -2.84
N ALA A 14 -6.55 -2.90 -1.69
CA ALA A 14 -5.92 -2.51 -0.44
C ALA A 14 -6.12 -3.57 0.64
N VAL A 15 -5.25 -3.54 1.64
CA VAL A 15 -5.41 -4.29 2.88
C VAL A 15 -5.70 -3.29 3.99
N ALA A 16 -6.81 -3.49 4.70
CA ALA A 16 -7.19 -2.67 5.84
C ALA A 16 -7.02 -3.48 7.13
N PHE A 17 -6.45 -2.87 8.16
CA PHE A 17 -6.28 -3.54 9.44
C PHE A 17 -6.30 -2.53 10.58
N GLN A 18 -6.52 -3.02 11.80
CA GLN A 18 -6.47 -2.20 13.01
C GLN A 18 -5.38 -2.71 13.93
N LEU A 19 -4.70 -1.78 14.56
CA LEU A 19 -3.75 -2.05 15.63
C LEU A 19 -4.20 -1.27 16.88
N ASN A 20 -4.06 -1.91 18.04
CA ASN A 20 -4.39 -1.27 19.32
C ASN A 20 -3.09 -0.76 19.95
N VAL A 21 -2.88 0.54 19.90
CA VAL A 21 -1.71 1.19 20.47
C VAL A 21 -2.12 1.89 21.77
N ASN A 22 -2.85 2.98 21.71
CA ASN A 22 -3.50 3.63 22.83
C ASN A 22 -4.98 3.85 22.45
N GLY A 23 -5.61 2.77 22.03
CA GLY A 23 -6.90 2.75 21.39
C GLY A 23 -6.75 2.18 19.97
N PRO A 24 -7.85 1.87 19.30
CA PRO A 24 -7.81 1.30 17.96
C PRO A 24 -7.37 2.33 16.94
N LEU A 25 -6.36 1.99 16.14
CA LEU A 25 -5.93 2.78 14.99
C LEU A 25 -6.13 1.96 13.73
N GLY A 26 -6.78 2.54 12.74
CA GLY A 26 -7.02 1.90 11.44
C GLY A 26 -5.94 2.27 10.45
N TYR A 27 -5.58 1.31 9.61
CA TYR A 27 -4.57 1.48 8.57
C TYR A 27 -5.07 0.88 7.26
N ARG A 28 -4.65 1.47 6.15
CA ARG A 28 -4.92 0.96 4.81
C ARG A 28 -3.63 0.95 4.01
N LEU A 29 -3.20 -0.24 3.60
CA LEU A 29 -2.05 -0.42 2.73
C LEU A 29 -2.54 -0.61 1.30
N PRO A 30 -2.14 0.25 0.35
CA PRO A 30 -2.56 0.07 -1.03
C PRO A 30 -1.88 -1.14 -1.66
N CYS A 31 -2.63 -1.86 -2.50
CA CYS A 31 -2.11 -2.93 -3.34
C CYS A 31 -2.43 -2.58 -4.79
N ARG A 32 -1.51 -1.90 -5.45
CA ARG A 32 -1.74 -1.27 -6.74
C ARG A 32 -1.39 -2.21 -7.90
N THR A 33 -2.29 -3.15 -8.16
CA THR A 33 -2.15 -4.10 -9.27
C THR A 33 -1.97 -3.38 -10.61
N ASP A 34 -2.70 -2.29 -10.82
CA ASP A 34 -2.61 -1.49 -12.05
C ASP A 34 -1.20 -0.96 -12.29
N LYS A 35 -0.52 -0.52 -11.25
CA LYS A 35 0.86 -0.03 -11.35
C LYS A 35 1.83 -1.16 -11.69
N VAL A 36 1.66 -2.30 -11.03
CA VAL A 36 2.49 -3.48 -11.31
C VAL A 36 2.31 -3.95 -12.73
N LEU A 37 1.07 -4.00 -13.22
CA LEU A 37 0.78 -4.39 -14.60
C LEU A 37 1.48 -3.46 -15.60
N THR A 38 1.44 -2.16 -15.37
CA THR A 38 2.13 -1.18 -16.22
C THR A 38 3.64 -1.46 -16.27
N VAL A 39 4.25 -1.75 -15.12
CA VAL A 39 5.68 -2.08 -15.07
C VAL A 39 5.98 -3.36 -15.84
N LEU A 40 5.17 -4.40 -15.65
CA LEU A 40 5.36 -5.68 -16.36
C LEU A 40 5.24 -5.51 -17.88
N GLN A 41 4.28 -4.73 -18.33
CA GLN A 41 4.12 -4.43 -19.75
C GLN A 41 5.34 -3.69 -20.32
N ARG A 42 5.88 -2.76 -19.55
CA ARG A 42 7.09 -2.03 -19.93
C ARG A 42 8.30 -2.95 -20.01
N GLN A 43 8.45 -3.86 -19.07
CA GLN A 43 9.53 -4.86 -19.07
C GLN A 43 9.42 -5.80 -20.25
N HIS A 44 8.21 -6.19 -20.63
CA HIS A 44 7.98 -7.02 -21.80
C HIS A 44 8.41 -6.27 -23.07
N LYS A 45 8.02 -5.02 -23.23
CA LYS A 45 8.42 -4.19 -24.38
C LYS A 45 9.94 -4.06 -24.46
N ALA A 46 10.62 -4.05 -23.33
CA ALA A 46 12.08 -3.98 -23.26
C ALA A 46 12.74 -5.35 -23.46
N GLY A 47 11.97 -6.40 -23.70
CA GLY A 47 12.50 -7.75 -23.91
C GLY A 47 13.01 -8.45 -22.66
N LYS A 48 12.64 -7.95 -21.46
CA LYS A 48 13.16 -8.50 -20.21
C LYS A 48 12.34 -9.65 -19.65
N ILE A 49 11.05 -9.73 -20.00
CA ILE A 49 10.15 -10.79 -19.54
C ILE A 49 9.29 -11.28 -20.71
N GLU A 50 8.76 -12.49 -20.55
CA GLU A 50 7.86 -13.08 -21.54
C GLU A 50 6.46 -12.48 -21.42
N ARG A 51 5.72 -12.54 -22.53
CA ARG A 51 4.35 -11.99 -22.61
C ARG A 51 3.42 -12.62 -21.60
N ARG A 52 3.61 -13.89 -21.24
CA ARG A 52 2.77 -14.61 -20.28
C ARG A 52 2.75 -13.96 -18.89
N TYR A 53 3.75 -13.12 -18.57
CA TYR A 53 3.83 -12.42 -17.29
C TYR A 53 3.17 -11.05 -17.30
N THR A 54 2.49 -10.68 -18.39
CA THR A 54 1.84 -9.37 -18.51
C THR A 54 0.33 -9.42 -18.31
N THR A 55 -0.17 -10.48 -17.67
CA THR A 55 -1.60 -10.59 -17.39
C THR A 55 -1.95 -9.91 -16.08
N LYS A 56 -3.20 -9.52 -15.95
CA LYS A 56 -3.73 -8.92 -14.73
C LYS A 56 -3.59 -9.88 -13.53
N GLU A 57 -3.88 -11.17 -13.75
CA GLU A 57 -3.77 -12.19 -12.72
C GLU A 57 -2.35 -12.32 -12.19
N HIS A 58 -1.37 -12.30 -13.10
CA HIS A 58 0.03 -12.34 -12.69
C HIS A 58 0.42 -11.06 -11.93
N ALA A 59 -0.04 -9.90 -12.40
CA ALA A 59 0.22 -8.63 -11.74
C ALA A 59 -0.36 -8.61 -10.33
N GLN A 60 -1.54 -9.18 -10.11
CA GLN A 60 -2.13 -9.30 -8.78
C GLN A 60 -1.26 -10.13 -7.85
N ARG A 61 -0.79 -11.29 -8.33
CA ARG A 61 0.09 -12.15 -7.52
C ARG A 61 1.39 -11.44 -7.13
N VAL A 62 1.98 -10.72 -8.08
CA VAL A 62 3.21 -9.97 -7.83
C VAL A 62 2.96 -8.85 -6.82
N ALA A 63 1.88 -8.08 -7.01
CA ALA A 63 1.55 -6.98 -6.11
C ALA A 63 1.34 -7.46 -4.67
N TRP A 64 0.57 -8.54 -4.48
CA TRP A 64 0.32 -9.09 -3.15
C TRP A 64 1.59 -9.63 -2.51
N ARG A 65 2.46 -10.28 -3.28
CA ARG A 65 3.73 -10.76 -2.75
C ARG A 65 4.61 -9.62 -2.27
N ILE A 66 4.65 -8.52 -3.04
CA ILE A 66 5.41 -7.34 -2.64
C ILE A 66 4.87 -6.76 -1.33
N VAL A 67 3.56 -6.58 -1.22
CA VAL A 67 2.92 -6.06 -0.01
C VAL A 67 3.18 -6.98 1.18
N LYS A 68 3.05 -8.28 0.98
CA LYS A 68 3.30 -9.28 2.02
C LYS A 68 4.74 -9.21 2.51
N ASP A 69 5.70 -9.21 1.59
CA ASP A 69 7.12 -9.19 1.94
C ASP A 69 7.49 -7.90 2.68
N TRP A 70 6.96 -6.78 2.23
CA TRP A 70 7.16 -5.50 2.90
C TRP A 70 6.59 -5.52 4.31
N LEU A 71 5.36 -6.03 4.47
CA LEU A 71 4.70 -6.09 5.77
C LEU A 71 5.48 -6.99 6.74
N GLU A 72 5.95 -8.15 6.29
CA GLU A 72 6.76 -9.03 7.12
C GLU A 72 8.04 -8.37 7.59
N ALA A 73 8.70 -7.61 6.70
CA ALA A 73 9.91 -6.86 7.06
C ALA A 73 9.61 -5.78 8.10
N GLN A 74 8.49 -5.07 7.97
CA GLN A 74 8.11 -4.05 8.94
C GLN A 74 7.78 -4.65 10.30
N LEU A 75 7.09 -5.78 10.31
CA LEU A 75 6.78 -6.47 11.58
C LEU A 75 8.06 -6.93 12.28
N ALA A 76 9.05 -7.40 11.54
CA ALA A 76 10.34 -7.79 12.12
C ALA A 76 11.06 -6.60 12.78
N ILE A 77 11.04 -5.43 12.13
CA ILE A 77 11.65 -4.23 12.68
C ILE A 77 10.92 -3.79 13.96
N ILE A 78 9.58 -3.87 13.96
CA ILE A 78 8.79 -3.53 15.15
C ILE A 78 9.06 -4.51 16.29
N GLN A 79 9.12 -5.79 15.99
CA GLN A 79 9.40 -6.83 17.00
C GLN A 79 10.78 -6.68 17.62
N SER A 80 11.72 -6.11 16.87
CA SER A 80 13.06 -5.82 17.40
C SER A 80 13.11 -4.56 18.27
N GLU A 81 12.00 -3.85 18.39
CA GLU A 81 11.85 -2.61 19.16
C GLU A 81 12.70 -1.43 18.64
N MET A 82 13.25 -1.55 17.43
CA MET A 82 14.00 -0.45 16.82
C MET A 82 13.11 0.72 16.43
N VAL A 83 11.85 0.43 16.08
CA VAL A 83 10.87 1.45 15.72
C VAL A 83 9.52 1.09 16.32
N GLU A 84 8.68 2.09 16.47
CA GLU A 84 7.30 1.88 16.92
C GLU A 84 6.37 1.63 15.74
N VAL A 85 5.26 0.95 16.01
CA VAL A 85 4.23 0.65 15.02
C VAL A 85 3.77 1.92 14.30
N THR A 86 3.52 2.98 15.07
CA THR A 86 3.04 4.25 14.50
C THR A 86 4.08 4.93 13.61
N GLU A 87 5.37 4.76 13.91
CA GLU A 87 6.41 5.28 13.02
C GLU A 87 6.39 4.63 11.65
N VAL A 88 6.25 3.30 11.64
CA VAL A 88 6.30 2.52 10.40
C VAL A 88 5.07 2.75 9.54
N PHE A 89 3.88 2.72 10.16
CA PHE A 89 2.62 2.71 9.42
C PHE A 89 1.93 4.07 9.35
N MET A 90 2.54 5.12 9.87
CA MET A 90 1.92 6.46 9.92
C MET A 90 1.36 6.94 8.59
N PRO A 91 2.06 6.79 7.43
CA PRO A 91 1.50 7.26 6.16
C PRO A 91 0.19 6.57 5.80
N TYR A 92 -0.03 5.36 6.28
CA TYR A 92 -1.18 4.53 5.96
C TYR A 92 -2.28 4.59 7.00
N GLN A 93 -2.12 5.41 8.05
CA GLN A 93 -3.10 5.56 9.10
C GLN A 93 -4.34 6.27 8.56
N LEU A 94 -5.52 5.70 8.84
CA LEU A 94 -6.78 6.29 8.44
C LEU A 94 -7.13 7.48 9.33
N MET A 95 -7.46 8.58 8.69
CA MET A 95 -7.88 9.83 9.33
C MET A 95 -9.40 9.88 9.38
N ALA A 96 -9.95 10.92 10.05
CA ALA A 96 -11.37 11.04 10.27
C ALA A 96 -12.23 11.06 9.00
N ASN A 97 -11.66 11.50 7.87
CA ASN A 97 -12.37 11.56 6.59
C ASN A 97 -12.17 10.30 5.74
N ASN A 98 -11.70 9.21 6.36
CA ASN A 98 -11.43 7.93 5.70
C ASN A 98 -10.31 7.99 4.64
N GLN A 99 -9.47 9.01 4.70
CA GLN A 99 -8.25 9.09 3.91
C GLN A 99 -7.07 8.67 4.76
N THR A 100 -6.01 8.15 4.13
CA THR A 100 -4.76 7.89 4.82
C THR A 100 -4.05 9.21 5.12
N MET A 101 -3.17 9.19 6.11
CA MET A 101 -2.37 10.38 6.41
C MET A 101 -1.55 10.81 5.18
N TYR A 102 -1.01 9.86 4.41
CA TYR A 102 -0.30 10.18 3.18
C TYR A 102 -1.18 10.97 2.20
N GLU A 103 -2.42 10.53 2.00
CA GLU A 103 -3.35 11.22 1.09
C GLU A 103 -3.63 12.64 1.54
N VAL A 104 -3.85 12.84 2.84
CA VAL A 104 -4.08 14.16 3.42
C VAL A 104 -2.85 15.05 3.24
N MET A 105 -1.67 14.54 3.55
CA MET A 105 -0.43 15.30 3.45
C MET A 105 -0.07 15.61 2.01
N GLN A 106 -0.30 14.67 1.11
CA GLN A 106 -0.07 14.88 -0.33
C GLN A 106 -0.92 16.04 -0.85
N HIS A 107 -2.19 16.10 -0.46
CA HIS A 107 -3.07 17.20 -0.83
C HIS A 107 -2.50 18.53 -0.34
N LYS A 108 -2.07 18.60 0.92
CA LYS A 108 -1.48 19.82 1.49
C LYS A 108 -0.19 20.23 0.79
N LEU A 109 0.65 19.26 0.42
CA LEU A 109 1.91 19.55 -0.28
C LEU A 109 1.68 20.09 -1.69
N LEU A 110 0.62 19.62 -2.37
CA LEU A 110 0.32 20.02 -3.74
C LEU A 110 -0.52 21.29 -3.85
N THR A 111 -1.37 21.56 -2.86
CA THR A 111 -2.37 22.63 -2.92
C THR A 111 -2.27 23.64 -1.79
N GLY A 112 -1.51 23.33 -0.75
CA GLY A 112 -1.36 24.24 0.38
C GLY A 112 -0.59 25.49 0.00
N PRO A 113 -0.83 26.61 0.72
CA PRO A 113 -0.05 27.81 0.49
C PRO A 113 1.39 27.57 0.84
N VAL A 114 2.28 28.07 0.00
CA VAL A 114 3.69 28.10 0.33
C VAL A 114 3.90 29.33 1.18
N GLU A 115 4.19 29.12 2.45
CA GLU A 115 4.47 30.22 3.35
C GLU A 115 5.85 30.78 3.05
N ALA A 116 5.86 32.04 2.81
CA ALA A 116 7.10 32.74 2.58
C ALA A 116 7.73 33.20 3.90
#